data_3c16295e33ef0d4a276fec23793d2222
#
_entry.id   3c16295e33ef0d4a276fec23793d2222
#
_cell.length_a   1.000
_cell.length_b   1.000
_cell.length_c   1.000
_cell.angle_alpha   90.00
_cell.angle_beta   90.00
_cell.angle_gamma   90.00
#
_symmetry.space_group_name_H-M   'P 1'
#
loop_
_entity.id
_entity.type
_entity.pdbx_description
1 polymer ?
#
loop_
_entity_poly.entity_id
_entity_poly.type
_entity_poly.pdbx_seq_one_letter_code
_entity_poly.pdbx_strand_id
1 'polypeptide(L)' 'MNNNELNDKFLKIDDVLIIIPISKASLYRLAKKIKLLKPIKVGGSSFWSQNNINIYFENLKKQNLEL' A
#
# COMPACT_ATOMS: atom_id res chain seq x y z
N MET A 1 12.02 19.58 -12.50
CA MET A 1 11.90 19.00 -11.18
C MET A 1 10.95 17.82 -11.18
N ASN A 2 11.33 16.82 -10.51
CA ASN A 2 10.50 15.64 -10.45
C ASN A 2 9.50 15.74 -9.30
N ASN A 3 8.23 15.56 -9.59
CA ASN A 3 7.18 15.72 -8.62
C ASN A 3 6.51 14.43 -8.23
N ASN A 4 7.16 13.29 -8.47
CA ASN A 4 6.53 12.02 -8.16
C ASN A 4 6.13 11.92 -6.70
N GLU A 5 6.97 12.42 -5.81
CA GLU A 5 6.66 12.39 -4.40
C GLU A 5 5.48 13.27 -4.06
N LEU A 6 5.35 14.38 -4.78
CA LEU A 6 4.24 15.30 -4.56
C LEU A 6 2.93 14.77 -5.11
N ASN A 7 3.02 13.79 -6.00
CA ASN A 7 1.82 13.20 -6.61
C ASN A 7 1.33 11.97 -5.87
N ASP A 8 2.03 11.60 -4.83
CA ASP A 8 1.57 10.48 -4.03
C ASP A 8 0.35 10.88 -3.23
N LYS A 9 -0.51 9.92 -2.97
CA LYS A 9 -1.69 10.11 -2.15
C LYS A 9 -1.61 9.21 -0.93
N PHE A 10 -2.09 9.73 0.18
CA PHE A 10 -2.19 8.93 1.39
C PHE A 10 -3.62 8.47 1.56
N LEU A 11 -3.77 7.17 1.73
CA LEU A 11 -5.07 6.53 1.79
C LEU A 11 -5.34 6.05 3.21
N LYS A 12 -6.59 6.16 3.63
CA LYS A 12 -7.02 5.56 4.88
C LYS A 12 -7.27 4.07 4.65
N ILE A 13 -7.37 3.33 5.75
CA ILE A 13 -7.52 1.90 5.65
C ILE A 13 -8.74 1.49 4.83
N ASP A 14 -9.83 2.21 4.95
CA ASP A 14 -11.03 1.86 4.18
C ASP A 14 -10.77 1.92 2.68
N ASP A 15 -10.02 2.94 2.25
CA ASP A 15 -9.68 3.06 0.83
C ASP A 15 -8.74 1.97 0.40
N VAL A 16 -7.79 1.62 1.25
CA VAL A 16 -6.85 0.54 0.92
C VAL A 16 -7.59 -0.77 0.75
N LEU A 17 -8.58 -1.03 1.59
CA LEU A 17 -9.32 -2.29 1.52
C LEU A 17 -10.24 -2.37 0.32
N ILE A 18 -10.55 -1.23 -0.31
CA ILE A 18 -11.25 -1.25 -1.58
C ILE A 18 -10.31 -1.74 -2.68
N ILE A 19 -9.06 -1.29 -2.62
CA ILE A 19 -8.06 -1.67 -3.62
C ILE A 19 -7.59 -3.10 -3.40
N ILE A 20 -7.34 -3.46 -2.15
CA ILE A 20 -6.91 -4.80 -1.76
C ILE A 20 -8.03 -5.42 -0.93
N PRO A 21 -8.90 -6.22 -1.55
CA PRO A 21 -10.10 -6.72 -0.87
C PRO A 21 -9.79 -7.87 0.08
N ILE A 22 -9.12 -7.55 1.17
CA ILE A 22 -8.82 -8.51 2.24
C ILE A 22 -9.29 -7.92 3.56
N SER A 23 -9.26 -8.72 4.61
CA SER A 23 -9.65 -8.22 5.93
C SER A 23 -8.60 -7.27 6.49
N LYS A 24 -9.03 -6.43 7.46
CA LYS A 24 -8.09 -5.55 8.14
C LYS A 24 -6.97 -6.34 8.78
N ALA A 25 -7.30 -7.45 9.42
CA ALA A 25 -6.30 -8.26 10.08
C ALA A 25 -5.26 -8.76 9.09
N SER A 26 -5.72 -9.18 7.92
CA SER A 26 -4.82 -9.65 6.87
C SER A 26 -3.90 -8.53 6.39
N LEU A 27 -4.46 -7.34 6.21
CA LEU A 27 -3.67 -6.19 5.77
C LEU A 27 -2.56 -5.88 6.78
N TYR A 28 -2.90 -5.82 8.06
CA TYR A 28 -1.89 -5.53 9.08
C TYR A 28 -0.85 -6.63 9.17
N ARG A 29 -1.26 -7.86 8.95
CA ARG A 29 -0.32 -8.98 8.96
C ARG A 29 0.67 -8.86 7.80
N LEU A 30 0.17 -8.51 6.61
CA LEU A 30 1.04 -8.29 5.47
C LEU A 30 1.96 -7.09 5.68
N ALA A 31 1.46 -6.05 6.35
CA ALA A 31 2.25 -4.84 6.58
C ALA A 31 3.48 -5.13 7.43
N LYS A 32 3.44 -6.15 8.26
CA LYS A 32 4.60 -6.53 9.07
C LYS A 32 5.71 -7.10 8.22
N LYS A 33 5.36 -7.72 7.10
CA LYS A 33 6.34 -8.40 6.25
C LYS A 33 6.73 -7.58 5.03
N ILE A 34 5.84 -6.75 4.54
CA ILE A 34 6.02 -6.05 3.28
C ILE A 34 6.11 -4.56 3.55
N LYS A 35 7.29 -3.99 3.34
CA LYS A 35 7.52 -2.58 3.63
C LYS A 35 6.58 -1.67 2.86
N LEU A 36 6.27 -2.03 1.62
CA LEU A 36 5.40 -1.20 0.79
C LEU A 36 4.00 -1.06 1.36
N LEU A 37 3.60 -1.98 2.24
CA LEU A 37 2.27 -1.97 2.83
C LEU A 37 2.27 -1.47 4.26
N LYS A 38 3.39 -0.96 4.76
CA LYS A 38 3.43 -0.41 6.10
C LYS A 38 2.73 0.94 6.15
N PRO A 39 1.87 1.15 7.14
CA PRO A 39 1.21 2.45 7.28
C PRO A 39 2.16 3.51 7.80
N ILE A 40 1.83 4.74 7.45
CA ILE A 40 2.50 5.93 7.95
C ILE A 40 1.61 6.52 9.02
N LYS A 41 2.17 6.73 10.21
CA LYS A 41 1.40 7.27 11.32
C LYS A 41 1.47 8.79 11.32
N VAL A 42 0.31 9.43 11.36
CA VAL A 42 0.21 10.86 11.46
C VAL A 42 -0.81 11.17 12.54
N GLY A 43 -0.36 11.73 13.65
CA GLY A 43 -1.22 11.90 14.80
C GLY A 43 -1.67 10.54 15.28
N GLY A 44 -2.93 10.30 15.41
CA GLY A 44 -3.44 8.99 15.79
C GLY A 44 -3.92 8.17 14.63
N SER A 45 -3.66 8.61 13.40
CA SER A 45 -4.22 7.96 12.21
C SER A 45 -3.15 7.26 11.41
N SER A 46 -3.56 6.20 10.72
CA SER A 46 -2.69 5.44 9.84
C SER A 46 -3.06 5.72 8.40
N PHE A 47 -2.04 5.94 7.58
CA PHE A 47 -2.23 6.19 6.16
C PHE A 47 -1.29 5.30 5.36
N TRP A 48 -1.69 4.99 4.15
CA TRP A 48 -0.89 4.17 3.23
C TRP A 48 -0.58 4.99 2.00
N SER A 49 0.64 4.84 1.48
CA SER A 49 1.05 5.50 0.25
C SER A 49 0.44 4.77 -0.94
N GLN A 50 -0.29 5.48 -1.77
CA GLN A 50 -0.86 4.88 -2.98
C GLN A 50 0.24 4.43 -3.92
N ASN A 51 1.31 5.21 -4.05
CA ASN A 51 2.42 4.83 -4.91
C ASN A 51 3.03 3.51 -4.46
N ASN A 52 3.19 3.33 -3.15
CA ASN A 52 3.74 2.08 -2.65
C ASN A 52 2.82 0.89 -2.93
N ILE A 53 1.52 1.11 -2.82
CA ILE A 53 0.56 0.06 -3.13
C ILE A 53 0.65 -0.31 -4.61
N ASN A 54 0.78 0.69 -5.47
CA ASN A 54 0.92 0.43 -6.90
C ASN A 54 2.17 -0.37 -7.21
N ILE A 55 3.27 -0.03 -6.56
CA ILE A 55 4.53 -0.78 -6.75
C ILE A 55 4.35 -2.21 -6.28
N TYR A 56 3.69 -2.41 -5.17
CA TYR A 56 3.42 -3.75 -4.66
C TYR A 56 2.65 -4.58 -5.69
N PHE A 57 1.62 -4.00 -6.30
CA PHE A 57 0.85 -4.71 -7.32
C PHE A 57 1.68 -5.01 -8.55
N GLU A 58 2.53 -4.07 -8.96
CA GLU A 58 3.38 -4.34 -10.12
C GLU A 58 4.33 -5.50 -9.84
N ASN A 59 4.84 -5.57 -8.63
CA ASN A 59 5.72 -6.69 -8.27
C ASN A 59 4.96 -8.01 -8.28
N LEU A 60 3.72 -8.01 -7.80
CA LEU A 60 2.91 -9.22 -7.84
C LEU A 60 2.63 -9.67 -9.26
N LYS A 61 2.35 -8.71 -10.14
CA LYS A 61 2.10 -9.05 -11.54
C LYS A 61 3.31 -9.70 -12.18
N LYS A 62 4.48 -9.18 -11.89
CA LYS A 62 5.70 -9.74 -12.43
C LYS A 62 5.92 -11.17 -11.96
N GLN A 63 5.67 -11.42 -10.67
CA GLN A 63 5.84 -12.75 -10.13
C GLN A 63 4.88 -13.73 -10.79
N ASN A 64 3.65 -13.32 -10.99
CA ASN A 64 2.65 -14.21 -11.56
C ASN A 64 2.89 -14.48 -13.03
N LEU A 65 3.42 -13.48 -13.75
CA LEU A 65 3.69 -13.68 -15.18
C LEU A 65 4.84 -14.62 -15.42
N GLU A 66 5.72 -14.79 -14.45
CA GLU A 66 6.85 -15.70 -14.59
C GLU A 66 6.47 -17.15 -14.34
N LEU A 67 5.29 -17.37 -13.82
CA LEU A 67 4.83 -18.71 -13.58
C LEU A 67 4.23 -19.32 -14.84
#